data_7d7d49f9c1eb2be86ac4dd9633798905
#
_entry.id   7d7d49f9c1eb2be86ac4dd9633798905
#
_cell.length_a   1.000
_cell.length_b   1.000
_cell.length_c   1.000
_cell.angle_alpha   90.00
_cell.angle_beta   90.00
_cell.angle_gamma   90.00
#
_symmetry.space_group_name_H-M   'P 1'
#
loop_
_entity.id
_entity.type
_entity.pdbx_description
1 polymer ?
#
loop_
_entity_poly.entity_id
_entity_poly.type
_entity_poly.pdbx_seq_one_letter_code
_entity_poly.pdbx_strand_id
1 'polypeptide(L)'
;MEHDATARPGGASVRRAVNFGACRTRRGGTAGHIEPALALADALRRQDPTVGITALGTERGLETRLVPERGYELALIPAVPLPRKPTPELITVPGRLRGTIKAAEQVIERTKADCVIGFGGYVALPGYLAAKRTGTPIVVHEANARPGLANKIGSRYASGVAVSTPDSKLRGARYIGIPLRRTIATLDRARVRPEARAAFGLDQNLPTLLVSGGSQGARHLNEVVQRVVPLLQRSGIQVLHAVGPKNELPRADNMPGMPPYIPVPYVDRMDLAYAAADMMLCRAGAMTVAELSAVGLPAAYVPLPIGNGEQRLNAQPVVKAGGGLLVDDAELTPEWVQSQVVPVLADPHRLYEMSRAAAEFGRRDADELLVGMVYEAIAARRNR
;
A
#
# COMPACT_ATOMS: atom_id res chain seq x y z
N MET A 1 32.99 2.95 6.14
CA MET A 1 32.53 3.22 7.53
C MET A 1 31.12 2.65 7.62
N GLU A 2 31.04 1.41 8.08
CA GLU A 2 29.78 0.71 8.35
C GLU A 2 29.14 1.39 9.57
N HIS A 3 27.98 1.99 9.36
CA HIS A 3 27.14 2.41 10.48
C HIS A 3 26.38 1.18 10.99
N ASP A 4 26.85 0.66 12.11
CA ASP A 4 26.15 -0.33 12.93
C ASP A 4 24.82 0.26 13.43
N ALA A 5 23.72 -0.07 12.74
CA ALA A 5 22.35 0.41 12.99
C ALA A 5 21.60 -0.45 14.02
N THR A 6 22.30 -1.28 14.82
CA THR A 6 21.69 -2.24 15.75
C THR A 6 21.69 -1.81 17.22
N ALA A 7 22.08 -0.60 17.55
CA ALA A 7 22.00 -0.11 18.92
C ALA A 7 20.55 0.21 19.32
N ARG A 8 19.93 -0.64 20.12
CA ARG A 8 18.64 -0.36 20.79
C ARG A 8 18.78 0.89 21.65
N PRO A 9 17.99 1.96 21.45
CA PRO A 9 18.00 3.07 22.37
C PRO A 9 17.48 2.58 23.74
N GLY A 10 18.38 2.52 24.72
CA GLY A 10 18.16 2.31 26.15
C GLY A 10 16.92 1.54 26.58
N GLY A 11 16.99 0.20 26.66
CA GLY A 11 16.14 -0.62 27.54
C GLY A 11 14.60 -0.59 27.34
N ALA A 12 14.05 0.09 26.36
CA ALA A 12 12.61 0.16 26.11
C ALA A 12 12.13 -1.07 25.34
N SER A 13 11.37 -1.96 25.98
CA SER A 13 10.65 -3.04 25.30
C SER A 13 9.22 -2.60 25.00
N VAL A 14 8.72 -2.90 23.80
CA VAL A 14 7.29 -2.77 23.46
C VAL A 14 6.61 -4.02 23.95
N ARG A 15 5.84 -3.93 25.05
CA ARG A 15 5.07 -5.09 25.52
C ARG A 15 3.75 -5.23 24.78
N ARG A 16 3.12 -4.13 24.39
CA ARG A 16 1.83 -4.14 23.68
C ARG A 16 1.69 -2.91 22.79
N ALA A 17 1.35 -3.11 21.52
CA ALA A 17 1.04 -2.06 20.55
C ALA A 17 -0.39 -2.20 20.04
N VAL A 18 -1.11 -1.09 19.93
CA VAL A 18 -2.43 -1.05 19.25
C VAL A 18 -2.27 -0.36 17.91
N ASN A 19 -2.62 -1.07 16.85
CA ASN A 19 -2.48 -0.61 15.48
C ASN A 19 -3.83 -0.28 14.86
N PHE A 20 -3.95 0.84 14.15
CA PHE A 20 -5.20 1.29 13.54
C PHE A 20 -5.05 1.36 12.02
N GLY A 21 -5.77 0.49 11.32
CA GLY A 21 -5.80 0.50 9.87
C GLY A 21 -7.12 -0.04 9.35
N ALA A 22 -8.14 0.82 9.23
CA ALA A 22 -9.36 0.44 8.55
C ALA A 22 -9.71 1.46 7.48
N CYS A 23 -9.93 1.00 6.27
CA CYS A 23 -10.43 1.80 5.15
C CYS A 23 -11.77 1.24 4.66
N ARG A 24 -12.82 2.05 4.72
CA ARG A 24 -14.09 1.77 4.07
C ARG A 24 -14.32 2.80 2.96
N THR A 25 -14.40 2.34 1.71
CA THR A 25 -15.01 3.11 0.62
C THR A 25 -16.42 2.60 0.38
N ARG A 26 -17.33 3.45 -0.15
CA ARG A 26 -18.73 3.06 -0.48
C ARG A 26 -18.84 1.87 -1.46
N ARG A 27 -17.74 1.46 -2.11
CA ARG A 27 -17.68 0.39 -3.14
C ARG A 27 -16.69 -0.73 -2.87
N GLY A 28 -16.27 -0.94 -1.63
CA GLY A 28 -15.30 -1.98 -1.25
C GLY A 28 -14.07 -1.37 -0.54
N GLY A 29 -13.61 -2.01 0.55
CA GLY A 29 -12.40 -1.60 1.24
C GLY A 29 -11.17 -1.83 0.36
N THR A 30 -10.17 -0.95 0.44
CA THR A 30 -8.85 -1.19 -0.14
C THR A 30 -7.89 -1.61 0.98
N ALA A 31 -6.96 -2.50 0.69
CA ALA A 31 -5.92 -2.95 1.64
C ALA A 31 -4.88 -1.85 1.98
N GLY A 32 -5.00 -0.65 1.39
CA GLY A 32 -3.99 0.41 1.42
C GLY A 32 -3.60 0.95 2.81
N HIS A 33 -4.43 0.80 3.83
CA HIS A 33 -4.09 1.14 5.22
C HIS A 33 -3.82 -0.10 6.08
N ILE A 34 -4.33 -1.27 5.68
CA ILE A 34 -4.24 -2.50 6.44
C ILE A 34 -2.87 -3.15 6.22
N GLU A 35 -2.41 -3.24 4.99
CA GLU A 35 -1.13 -3.88 4.67
C GLU A 35 0.08 -3.19 5.32
N PRO A 36 0.22 -1.84 5.30
CA PRO A 36 1.30 -1.19 6.04
C PRO A 36 1.24 -1.44 7.55
N ALA A 37 0.01 -1.52 8.09
CA ALA A 37 -0.20 -1.81 9.50
C ALA A 37 0.24 -3.24 9.86
N LEU A 38 -0.09 -4.22 9.02
CA LEU A 38 0.33 -5.60 9.17
C LEU A 38 1.84 -5.77 8.94
N ALA A 39 2.42 -5.05 8.00
CA ALA A 39 3.87 -5.04 7.77
C ALA A 39 4.64 -4.53 8.99
N LEU A 40 4.17 -3.45 9.63
CA LEU A 40 4.71 -2.99 10.90
C LEU A 40 4.54 -4.02 12.01
N ALA A 41 3.36 -4.64 12.12
CA ALA A 41 3.08 -5.67 13.11
C ALA A 41 4.05 -6.85 12.98
N ASP A 42 4.27 -7.32 11.74
CA ASP A 42 5.26 -8.36 11.43
C ASP A 42 6.68 -7.92 11.81
N ALA A 43 7.05 -6.65 11.57
CA ALA A 43 8.36 -6.11 11.92
C ALA A 43 8.56 -6.03 13.44
N LEU A 44 7.57 -5.56 14.19
CA LEU A 44 7.61 -5.55 15.65
C LEU A 44 7.76 -6.97 16.22
N ARG A 45 7.00 -7.96 15.71
CA ARG A 45 7.05 -9.36 16.14
C ARG A 45 8.39 -10.03 15.76
N ARG A 46 9.03 -9.62 14.66
CA ARG A 46 10.38 -10.08 14.32
C ARG A 46 11.43 -9.60 15.32
N GLN A 47 11.30 -8.37 15.82
CA GLN A 47 12.23 -7.83 16.82
C GLN A 47 11.95 -8.34 18.23
N ASP A 48 10.69 -8.53 18.59
CA ASP A 48 10.26 -9.08 19.87
C ASP A 48 9.06 -10.03 19.65
N PRO A 49 9.28 -11.35 19.62
CA PRO A 49 8.23 -12.35 19.45
C PRO A 49 7.13 -12.30 20.54
N THR A 50 7.42 -11.68 21.69
CA THR A 50 6.49 -11.57 22.83
C THR A 50 5.57 -10.35 22.76
N VAL A 51 5.79 -9.45 21.78
CA VAL A 51 4.98 -8.25 21.65
C VAL A 51 3.52 -8.57 21.39
N GLY A 52 2.63 -8.06 22.23
CA GLY A 52 1.19 -8.13 22.02
C GLY A 52 0.75 -7.07 21.01
N ILE A 53 0.07 -7.49 19.96
CA ILE A 53 -0.43 -6.60 18.90
C ILE A 53 -1.92 -6.80 18.75
N THR A 54 -2.68 -5.71 18.92
CA THR A 54 -4.13 -5.68 18.71
C THR A 54 -4.45 -4.67 17.62
N ALA A 55 -5.11 -5.09 16.56
CA ALA A 55 -5.61 -4.19 15.53
C ALA A 55 -7.00 -3.66 15.90
N LEU A 56 -7.28 -2.39 15.60
CA LEU A 56 -8.64 -1.85 15.66
C LEU A 56 -9.23 -1.82 14.26
N GLY A 57 -10.44 -2.36 14.15
CA GLY A 57 -11.16 -2.41 12.88
C GLY A 57 -12.65 -2.17 13.05
N THR A 58 -13.39 -2.35 11.96
CA THR A 58 -14.85 -2.30 11.93
C THR A 58 -15.42 -3.62 11.39
N GLU A 59 -16.68 -3.94 11.71
CA GLU A 59 -17.32 -5.21 11.32
C GLU A 59 -17.39 -5.47 9.80
N ARG A 60 -17.23 -4.45 8.96
CA ARG A 60 -17.47 -4.51 7.51
C ARG A 60 -16.23 -4.21 6.65
N GLY A 61 -15.05 -4.22 7.24
CA GLY A 61 -13.79 -3.96 6.52
C GLY A 61 -13.05 -5.25 6.12
N LEU A 62 -12.03 -5.11 5.24
CA LEU A 62 -11.14 -6.22 4.92
C LEU A 62 -10.30 -6.69 6.12
N GLU A 63 -10.18 -5.84 7.13
CA GLU A 63 -9.49 -6.13 8.38
C GLU A 63 -10.06 -7.34 9.11
N THR A 64 -11.37 -7.62 8.97
CA THR A 64 -12.03 -8.78 9.59
C THR A 64 -11.49 -10.11 9.08
N ARG A 65 -10.94 -10.13 7.87
CA ARG A 65 -10.30 -11.27 7.26
C ARG A 65 -8.78 -11.23 7.39
N LEU A 66 -8.16 -10.13 6.93
CA LEU A 66 -6.69 -10.05 6.79
C LEU A 66 -5.93 -10.04 8.12
N VAL A 67 -6.51 -9.45 9.18
CA VAL A 67 -5.87 -9.38 10.51
C VAL A 67 -5.79 -10.75 11.17
N PRO A 68 -6.91 -11.53 11.30
CA PRO A 68 -6.87 -12.88 11.84
C PRO A 68 -6.05 -13.85 10.97
N GLU A 69 -6.13 -13.78 9.65
CA GLU A 69 -5.30 -14.59 8.74
C GLU A 69 -3.80 -14.42 9.00
N ARG A 70 -3.38 -13.22 9.47
CA ARG A 70 -1.99 -12.92 9.83
C ARG A 70 -1.64 -13.25 11.29
N GLY A 71 -2.60 -13.81 12.05
CA GLY A 71 -2.41 -14.24 13.46
C GLY A 71 -2.36 -13.08 14.45
N TYR A 72 -3.05 -11.97 14.18
CA TYR A 72 -3.19 -10.84 15.09
C TYR A 72 -4.59 -10.73 15.66
N GLU A 73 -4.68 -10.20 16.90
CA GLU A 73 -5.97 -9.89 17.53
C GLU A 73 -6.64 -8.72 16.79
N LEU A 74 -7.95 -8.85 16.52
CA LEU A 74 -8.78 -7.79 15.99
C LEU A 74 -9.83 -7.37 17.02
N ALA A 75 -9.78 -6.12 17.46
CA ALA A 75 -10.81 -5.49 18.26
C ALA A 75 -11.72 -4.64 17.38
N LEU A 76 -13.01 -4.93 17.38
CA LEU A 76 -13.99 -4.23 16.58
C LEU A 76 -14.56 -3.03 17.35
N ILE A 77 -14.59 -1.88 16.70
CA ILE A 77 -15.23 -0.66 17.21
C ILE A 77 -16.29 -0.16 16.21
N PRO A 78 -17.32 0.56 16.69
CA PRO A 78 -18.35 1.10 15.79
C PRO A 78 -17.76 2.01 14.72
N ALA A 79 -18.16 1.84 13.46
CA ALA A 79 -17.75 2.71 12.37
C ALA A 79 -18.46 4.07 12.46
N VAL A 80 -17.70 5.17 12.38
CA VAL A 80 -18.26 6.53 12.25
C VAL A 80 -17.78 7.12 10.92
N PRO A 81 -18.52 6.88 9.82
CA PRO A 81 -18.22 7.53 8.55
C PRO A 81 -18.50 9.02 8.68
N LEU A 82 -17.49 9.85 8.41
CA LEU A 82 -17.65 11.30 8.33
C LEU A 82 -18.24 11.64 6.95
N PRO A 83 -19.42 12.28 6.87
CA PRO A 83 -19.98 12.73 5.61
C PRO A 83 -19.04 13.74 4.94
N ARG A 84 -18.81 13.57 3.64
CA ARG A 84 -18.00 14.52 2.83
C ARG A 84 -18.78 15.77 2.40
N LYS A 85 -20.10 15.72 2.52
CA LYS A 85 -21.02 16.82 2.22
C LYS A 85 -21.89 17.12 3.45
N PRO A 86 -22.34 18.34 3.65
CA PRO A 86 -23.33 18.66 4.69
C PRO A 86 -24.59 17.81 4.48
N THR A 87 -24.89 16.92 5.43
CA THR A 87 -26.10 16.10 5.46
C THR A 87 -26.68 16.15 6.86
N PRO A 88 -28.00 15.91 7.05
CA PRO A 88 -28.63 15.86 8.39
C PRO A 88 -27.97 14.86 9.34
N GLU A 89 -27.29 13.83 8.78
CA GLU A 89 -26.53 12.84 9.55
C GLU A 89 -25.37 13.44 10.37
N LEU A 90 -24.90 14.66 10.01
CA LEU A 90 -23.86 15.37 10.77
C LEU A 90 -24.26 15.65 12.22
N ILE A 91 -25.56 15.81 12.50
CA ILE A 91 -26.09 16.07 13.87
C ILE A 91 -25.82 14.88 14.79
N THR A 92 -25.85 13.64 14.27
CA THR A 92 -25.62 12.41 15.05
C THR A 92 -24.14 12.02 15.17
N VAL A 93 -23.28 12.59 14.35
CA VAL A 93 -21.83 12.28 14.32
C VAL A 93 -21.14 12.50 15.68
N PRO A 94 -21.37 13.60 16.44
CA PRO A 94 -20.71 13.81 17.72
C PRO A 94 -21.01 12.73 18.76
N GLY A 95 -22.28 12.30 18.87
CA GLY A 95 -22.68 11.24 19.80
C GLY A 95 -22.08 9.89 19.41
N ARG A 96 -22.13 9.52 18.12
CA ARG A 96 -21.55 8.29 17.59
C ARG A 96 -20.02 8.29 17.77
N LEU A 97 -19.36 9.42 17.52
CA LEU A 97 -17.92 9.56 17.69
C LEU A 97 -17.50 9.38 19.17
N ARG A 98 -18.27 9.93 20.13
CA ARG A 98 -18.03 9.71 21.56
C ARG A 98 -18.08 8.23 21.94
N GLY A 99 -19.09 7.50 21.45
CA GLY A 99 -19.21 6.06 21.68
C GLY A 99 -18.04 5.28 21.13
N THR A 100 -17.60 5.60 19.91
CA THR A 100 -16.46 4.93 19.27
C THR A 100 -15.14 5.27 19.96
N ILE A 101 -14.94 6.51 20.41
CA ILE A 101 -13.77 6.90 21.23
C ILE A 101 -13.73 6.08 22.52
N LYS A 102 -14.87 5.97 23.24
CA LYS A 102 -14.96 5.18 24.47
C LYS A 102 -14.63 3.69 24.22
N ALA A 103 -15.13 3.13 23.12
CA ALA A 103 -14.79 1.75 22.75
C ALA A 103 -13.27 1.59 22.47
N ALA A 104 -12.65 2.55 21.79
CA ALA A 104 -11.20 2.55 21.57
C ALA A 104 -10.42 2.73 22.88
N GLU A 105 -10.86 3.58 23.80
CA GLU A 105 -10.28 3.73 25.15
C GLU A 105 -10.29 2.40 25.91
N GLN A 106 -11.42 1.68 25.93
CA GLN A 106 -11.54 0.38 26.57
C GLN A 106 -10.56 -0.65 25.99
N VAL A 107 -10.32 -0.63 24.68
CA VAL A 107 -9.31 -1.52 24.06
C VAL A 107 -7.91 -1.14 24.53
N ILE A 108 -7.55 0.14 24.51
CA ILE A 108 -6.23 0.63 24.95
C ILE A 108 -5.97 0.25 26.43
N GLU A 109 -6.95 0.46 27.30
CA GLU A 109 -6.87 0.12 28.72
C GLU A 109 -6.79 -1.38 28.96
N ARG A 110 -7.68 -2.17 28.34
CA ARG A 110 -7.69 -3.64 28.44
C ARG A 110 -6.37 -4.25 28.00
N THR A 111 -5.82 -3.75 26.89
CA THR A 111 -4.54 -4.23 26.35
C THR A 111 -3.34 -3.63 27.04
N LYS A 112 -3.51 -2.62 27.90
CA LYS A 112 -2.41 -1.83 28.52
C LYS A 112 -1.38 -1.40 27.47
N ALA A 113 -1.88 -0.78 26.38
CA ALA A 113 -1.05 -0.44 25.25
C ALA A 113 0.05 0.57 25.59
N ASP A 114 1.29 0.26 25.21
CA ASP A 114 2.44 1.15 25.36
C ASP A 114 2.44 2.25 24.30
N CYS A 115 1.90 1.97 23.10
CA CYS A 115 1.84 2.89 21.98
C CYS A 115 0.63 2.59 21.08
N VAL A 116 0.11 3.64 20.48
CA VAL A 116 -0.96 3.60 19.47
C VAL A 116 -0.38 4.07 18.15
N ILE A 117 -0.50 3.23 17.11
CA ILE A 117 -0.01 3.54 15.78
C ILE A 117 -1.19 3.63 14.81
N GLY A 118 -1.28 4.71 14.04
CA GLY A 118 -2.37 4.90 13.10
C GLY A 118 -1.91 5.14 11.68
N PHE A 119 -2.60 4.48 10.74
CA PHE A 119 -2.34 4.53 9.29
C PHE A 119 -3.41 5.30 8.51
N GLY A 120 -4.30 6.02 9.21
CA GLY A 120 -5.43 6.70 8.61
C GLY A 120 -6.70 5.86 8.55
N GLY A 121 -7.68 6.31 7.77
CA GLY A 121 -9.00 5.68 7.71
C GLY A 121 -9.93 6.14 8.82
N TYR A 122 -11.15 5.55 8.85
CA TYR A 122 -12.24 5.98 9.77
C TYR A 122 -11.98 5.61 11.24
N VAL A 123 -11.19 4.57 11.48
CA VAL A 123 -10.87 4.06 12.82
C VAL A 123 -9.74 4.85 13.47
N ALA A 124 -8.88 5.46 12.66
CA ALA A 124 -7.71 6.16 13.18
C ALA A 124 -8.07 7.37 14.03
N LEU A 125 -9.04 8.19 13.61
CA LEU A 125 -9.41 9.39 14.38
C LEU A 125 -9.93 9.07 15.80
N PRO A 126 -10.91 8.18 16.00
CA PRO A 126 -11.32 7.75 17.35
C PRO A 126 -10.15 7.18 18.14
N GLY A 127 -9.29 6.38 17.51
CA GLY A 127 -8.10 5.82 18.14
C GLY A 127 -7.11 6.87 18.63
N TYR A 128 -6.82 7.90 17.81
CA TYR A 128 -5.95 9.01 18.23
C TYR A 128 -6.54 9.81 19.40
N LEU A 129 -7.86 10.05 19.37
CA LEU A 129 -8.52 10.79 20.45
C LEU A 129 -8.58 9.98 21.74
N ALA A 130 -8.78 8.67 21.65
CA ALA A 130 -8.71 7.73 22.77
C ALA A 130 -7.29 7.70 23.37
N ALA A 131 -6.27 7.53 22.54
CA ALA A 131 -4.88 7.52 22.97
C ALA A 131 -4.47 8.83 23.66
N LYS A 132 -4.93 9.99 23.11
CA LYS A 132 -4.73 11.28 23.77
C LYS A 132 -5.33 11.32 25.18
N ARG A 133 -6.54 10.79 25.37
CA ARG A 133 -7.22 10.79 26.68
C ARG A 133 -6.58 9.85 27.69
N THR A 134 -6.10 8.70 27.24
CA THR A 134 -5.40 7.73 28.09
C THR A 134 -3.93 8.07 28.31
N GLY A 135 -3.42 9.15 27.68
CA GLY A 135 -2.01 9.53 27.74
C GLY A 135 -1.08 8.52 27.05
N THR A 136 -1.60 7.69 26.14
CA THR A 136 -0.81 6.72 25.39
C THR A 136 -0.11 7.40 24.21
N PRO A 137 1.21 7.19 23.99
CA PRO A 137 1.94 7.76 22.87
C PRO A 137 1.30 7.39 21.53
N ILE A 138 1.34 8.33 20.60
CA ILE A 138 0.76 8.16 19.27
C ILE A 138 1.86 8.27 18.23
N VAL A 139 1.93 7.29 17.31
CA VAL A 139 2.70 7.37 16.09
C VAL A 139 1.74 7.37 14.90
N VAL A 140 1.88 8.34 14.01
CA VAL A 140 1.05 8.47 12.80
C VAL A 140 1.88 8.10 11.59
N HIS A 141 1.35 7.25 10.71
CA HIS A 141 1.89 7.00 9.38
C HIS A 141 0.91 7.46 8.31
N GLU A 142 1.37 8.28 7.37
CA GLU A 142 0.59 8.72 6.21
C GLU A 142 1.18 8.16 4.92
N ALA A 143 0.39 7.30 4.28
CA ALA A 143 0.81 6.60 3.06
C ALA A 143 0.59 7.43 1.78
N ASN A 144 -0.31 8.42 1.79
CA ASN A 144 -0.63 9.19 0.59
C ASN A 144 0.10 10.54 0.58
N ALA A 145 0.44 11.02 -0.60
CA ALA A 145 1.01 12.36 -0.79
C ALA A 145 0.06 13.47 -0.27
N ARG A 146 -1.25 13.23 -0.31
CA ARG A 146 -2.26 14.13 0.24
C ARG A 146 -2.81 13.59 1.57
N PRO A 147 -2.38 14.16 2.71
CA PRO A 147 -2.76 13.63 4.02
C PRO A 147 -4.27 13.62 4.27
N GLY A 148 -4.76 12.50 4.82
CA GLY A 148 -6.14 12.35 5.25
C GLY A 148 -6.47 13.20 6.49
N LEU A 149 -7.77 13.51 6.69
CA LEU A 149 -8.23 14.34 7.81
C LEU A 149 -7.87 13.72 9.17
N ALA A 150 -8.02 12.40 9.32
CA ALA A 150 -7.67 11.71 10.56
C ALA A 150 -6.19 11.91 10.92
N ASN A 151 -5.28 11.72 9.95
CA ASN A 151 -3.85 11.91 10.16
C ASN A 151 -3.45 13.38 10.37
N LYS A 152 -4.15 14.33 9.72
CA LYS A 152 -3.96 15.76 10.02
C LYS A 152 -4.31 16.13 11.46
N ILE A 153 -5.35 15.52 12.03
CA ILE A 153 -5.74 15.73 13.42
C ILE A 153 -4.79 14.96 14.34
N GLY A 154 -4.51 13.68 14.03
CA GLY A 154 -3.63 12.83 14.83
C GLY A 154 -2.21 13.38 14.95
N SER A 155 -1.65 13.95 13.88
CA SER A 155 -0.29 14.52 13.88
C SER A 155 -0.10 15.69 14.87
N ARG A 156 -1.17 16.35 15.30
CA ARG A 156 -1.11 17.41 16.31
C ARG A 156 -0.81 16.88 17.72
N TYR A 157 -1.10 15.61 17.95
CA TYR A 157 -0.94 14.96 19.27
C TYR A 157 0.11 13.84 19.22
N ALA A 158 0.66 13.55 18.04
CA ALA A 158 1.57 12.45 17.82
C ALA A 158 2.95 12.74 18.44
N SER A 159 3.55 11.70 19.01
CA SER A 159 4.96 11.66 19.42
C SER A 159 5.90 11.46 18.23
N GLY A 160 5.38 10.85 17.13
CA GLY A 160 6.11 10.66 15.87
C GLY A 160 5.15 10.69 14.69
N VAL A 161 5.60 11.28 13.57
CA VAL A 161 4.84 11.35 12.32
C VAL A 161 5.71 10.85 11.18
N ALA A 162 5.34 9.71 10.62
CA ALA A 162 5.98 9.07 9.48
C ALA A 162 5.19 9.35 8.19
N VAL A 163 5.87 9.56 7.09
CA VAL A 163 5.26 9.87 5.78
C VAL A 163 5.93 9.11 4.65
N SER A 164 5.16 8.87 3.58
CA SER A 164 5.63 8.20 2.37
C SER A 164 6.23 9.12 1.32
N THR A 165 6.08 10.43 1.48
CA THR A 165 6.59 11.42 0.52
C THR A 165 7.40 12.51 1.24
N PRO A 166 8.54 12.93 0.69
CA PRO A 166 9.40 13.93 1.31
C PRO A 166 8.73 15.31 1.46
N ASP A 167 7.80 15.64 0.55
CA ASP A 167 7.11 16.95 0.50
C ASP A 167 5.87 17.04 1.40
N SER A 168 5.68 16.09 2.32
CA SER A 168 4.53 16.08 3.21
C SER A 168 4.51 17.31 4.12
N LYS A 169 3.34 17.95 4.21
CA LYS A 169 3.11 19.15 5.05
C LYS A 169 2.60 18.81 6.46
N LEU A 170 2.67 17.55 6.88
CA LEU A 170 2.33 17.18 8.24
C LEU A 170 3.41 17.68 9.21
N ARG A 171 2.97 18.22 10.35
CA ARG A 171 3.89 18.73 11.37
C ARG A 171 4.76 17.62 11.93
N GLY A 172 6.08 17.82 11.96
CA GLY A 172 7.04 16.85 12.47
C GLY A 172 7.20 15.60 11.60
N ALA A 173 6.83 15.69 10.31
CA ALA A 173 6.93 14.57 9.38
C ALA A 173 8.38 14.12 9.17
N ARG A 174 8.61 12.80 9.27
CA ARG A 174 9.85 12.11 8.88
C ARG A 174 9.53 11.26 7.64
N TYR A 175 10.24 11.47 6.56
CA TYR A 175 10.13 10.63 5.37
C TYR A 175 10.79 9.28 5.61
N ILE A 176 9.99 8.21 5.58
CA ILE A 176 10.47 6.84 5.74
C ILE A 176 10.00 5.89 4.62
N GLY A 177 9.05 6.31 3.79
CA GLY A 177 8.36 5.42 2.85
C GLY A 177 7.13 4.75 3.47
N ILE A 178 6.67 3.66 2.86
CA ILE A 178 5.55 2.85 3.35
C ILE A 178 6.08 1.48 3.80
N PRO A 179 5.74 1.00 5.01
CA PRO A 179 6.03 -0.37 5.43
C PRO A 179 5.48 -1.39 4.44
N LEU A 180 6.37 -2.22 3.90
CA LEU A 180 6.05 -3.23 2.90
C LEU A 180 6.07 -4.63 3.51
N ARG A 181 5.28 -5.55 2.93
CA ARG A 181 5.40 -6.98 3.23
C ARG A 181 6.83 -7.44 2.98
N ARG A 182 7.35 -8.30 3.86
CA ARG A 182 8.73 -8.79 3.75
C ARG A 182 9.00 -9.45 2.40
N THR A 183 8.04 -10.21 1.85
CA THR A 183 8.16 -10.84 0.54
C THR A 183 8.40 -9.86 -0.60
N ILE A 184 7.98 -8.60 -0.44
CA ILE A 184 8.26 -7.51 -1.38
C ILE A 184 9.54 -6.77 -1.01
N ALA A 185 9.70 -6.41 0.27
CA ALA A 185 10.86 -5.65 0.73
C ALA A 185 12.21 -6.38 0.49
N THR A 186 12.20 -7.72 0.55
CA THR A 186 13.40 -8.56 0.32
C THR A 186 13.43 -9.23 -1.05
N LEU A 187 12.51 -8.87 -1.97
CA LEU A 187 12.43 -9.49 -3.29
C LEU A 187 13.66 -9.19 -4.13
N ASP A 188 14.35 -10.25 -4.56
CA ASP A 188 15.32 -10.23 -5.66
C ASP A 188 14.61 -10.71 -6.93
N ARG A 189 14.18 -9.76 -7.75
CA ARG A 189 13.42 -10.06 -8.98
C ARG A 189 14.20 -10.93 -9.94
N ALA A 190 15.49 -10.67 -10.11
CA ALA A 190 16.32 -11.41 -11.06
C ALA A 190 16.43 -12.88 -10.66
N ARG A 191 16.67 -13.15 -9.38
CA ARG A 191 16.79 -14.51 -8.83
C ARG A 191 15.48 -15.30 -8.91
N VAL A 192 14.35 -14.64 -8.65
CA VAL A 192 13.01 -15.30 -8.56
C VAL A 192 12.32 -15.38 -9.92
N ARG A 193 12.75 -14.61 -10.93
CA ARG A 193 12.10 -14.51 -12.26
C ARG A 193 11.83 -15.85 -12.94
N PRO A 194 12.76 -16.81 -13.03
CA PRO A 194 12.51 -18.07 -13.74
C PRO A 194 11.36 -18.88 -13.10
N GLU A 195 11.37 -18.98 -11.76
CA GLU A 195 10.31 -19.65 -11.01
C GLU A 195 8.96 -18.89 -11.17
N ALA A 196 8.99 -17.56 -11.08
CA ALA A 196 7.81 -16.72 -11.21
C ALA A 196 7.16 -16.86 -12.58
N ARG A 197 7.95 -16.84 -13.66
CA ARG A 197 7.45 -17.02 -15.03
C ARG A 197 6.88 -18.42 -15.23
N ALA A 198 7.54 -19.45 -14.74
CA ALA A 198 7.03 -20.81 -14.78
C ALA A 198 5.69 -20.96 -14.04
N ALA A 199 5.58 -20.37 -12.84
CA ALA A 199 4.36 -20.40 -12.03
C ALA A 199 3.13 -19.77 -12.71
N PHE A 200 3.35 -18.77 -13.58
CA PHE A 200 2.27 -18.13 -14.36
C PHE A 200 2.15 -18.66 -15.78
N GLY A 201 2.94 -19.65 -16.20
CA GLY A 201 2.91 -20.17 -17.57
C GLY A 201 3.43 -19.15 -18.61
N LEU A 202 4.34 -18.29 -18.23
CA LEU A 202 4.97 -17.28 -19.07
C LEU A 202 6.26 -17.82 -19.72
N ASP A 203 6.55 -17.37 -20.93
CA ASP A 203 7.81 -17.65 -21.60
C ASP A 203 8.98 -16.98 -20.86
N GLN A 204 10.14 -17.67 -20.82
CA GLN A 204 11.30 -17.20 -20.07
C GLN A 204 12.02 -16.00 -20.71
N ASN A 205 11.86 -15.80 -22.02
CA ASN A 205 12.65 -14.85 -22.79
C ASN A 205 11.86 -13.65 -23.31
N LEU A 206 10.50 -13.72 -23.31
CA LEU A 206 9.67 -12.65 -23.85
C LEU A 206 9.50 -11.50 -22.85
N PRO A 207 9.46 -10.24 -23.32
CA PRO A 207 9.03 -9.10 -22.51
C PRO A 207 7.63 -9.34 -21.92
N THR A 208 7.47 -9.00 -20.64
CA THR A 208 6.25 -9.30 -19.89
C THR A 208 5.61 -8.02 -19.34
N LEU A 209 4.38 -7.74 -19.78
CA LEU A 209 3.55 -6.71 -19.21
C LEU A 209 2.63 -7.31 -18.13
N LEU A 210 2.79 -6.84 -16.90
CA LEU A 210 1.82 -7.10 -15.83
C LEU A 210 0.75 -6.01 -15.84
N VAL A 211 -0.52 -6.41 -15.78
CA VAL A 211 -1.64 -5.47 -15.72
C VAL A 211 -2.47 -5.70 -14.46
N SER A 212 -2.76 -4.64 -13.72
CA SER A 212 -3.67 -4.72 -12.57
C SER A 212 -4.34 -3.39 -12.24
N GLY A 213 -5.65 -3.42 -12.13
CA GLY A 213 -6.46 -2.30 -11.65
C GLY A 213 -6.53 -2.18 -10.12
N GLY A 214 -5.76 -3.01 -9.38
CA GLY A 214 -5.85 -3.18 -7.93
C GLY A 214 -6.84 -4.28 -7.52
N SER A 215 -7.07 -4.47 -6.21
CA SER A 215 -7.82 -5.59 -5.64
C SER A 215 -9.26 -5.77 -6.15
N GLN A 216 -9.87 -4.72 -6.72
CA GLN A 216 -11.22 -4.78 -7.29
C GLN A 216 -11.21 -4.79 -8.82
N GLY A 217 -10.03 -4.66 -9.44
CA GLY A 217 -9.89 -4.42 -10.87
C GLY A 217 -10.26 -2.99 -11.28
N ALA A 218 -10.14 -2.69 -12.57
CA ALA A 218 -10.48 -1.40 -13.16
C ALA A 218 -11.10 -1.60 -14.53
N ARG A 219 -12.41 -1.40 -14.66
CA ARG A 219 -13.17 -1.71 -15.87
C ARG A 219 -12.52 -1.10 -17.12
N HIS A 220 -12.33 0.21 -17.15
CA HIS A 220 -11.77 0.90 -18.31
C HIS A 220 -10.36 0.37 -18.67
N LEU A 221 -9.48 0.19 -17.69
CA LEU A 221 -8.15 -0.39 -17.90
C LEU A 221 -8.25 -1.81 -18.48
N ASN A 222 -9.15 -2.65 -17.96
CA ASN A 222 -9.38 -3.99 -18.48
C ASN A 222 -9.86 -3.96 -19.96
N GLU A 223 -10.80 -3.07 -20.29
CA GLU A 223 -11.34 -2.92 -21.66
C GLU A 223 -10.26 -2.48 -22.66
N VAL A 224 -9.42 -1.50 -22.27
CA VAL A 224 -8.31 -1.06 -23.12
C VAL A 224 -7.30 -2.17 -23.34
N VAL A 225 -6.92 -2.89 -22.27
CA VAL A 225 -5.95 -3.99 -22.37
C VAL A 225 -6.47 -5.09 -23.28
N GLN A 226 -7.73 -5.50 -23.16
CA GLN A 226 -8.33 -6.52 -24.04
C GLN A 226 -8.23 -6.13 -25.51
N ARG A 227 -8.45 -4.85 -25.84
CA ARG A 227 -8.36 -4.35 -27.23
C ARG A 227 -6.92 -4.33 -27.75
N VAL A 228 -5.93 -4.08 -26.88
CA VAL A 228 -4.54 -3.96 -27.30
C VAL A 228 -3.75 -5.27 -27.24
N VAL A 229 -4.26 -6.32 -26.60
CA VAL A 229 -3.61 -7.64 -26.50
C VAL A 229 -3.14 -8.18 -27.84
N PRO A 230 -3.96 -8.18 -28.93
CA PRO A 230 -3.49 -8.71 -30.22
C PRO A 230 -2.29 -7.94 -30.80
N LEU A 231 -2.19 -6.65 -30.49
CA LEU A 231 -1.05 -5.84 -30.90
C LEU A 231 0.18 -6.15 -30.04
N LEU A 232 0.03 -6.28 -28.72
CA LEU A 232 1.12 -6.67 -27.81
C LEU A 232 1.71 -8.01 -28.22
N GLN A 233 0.88 -9.00 -28.51
CA GLN A 233 1.31 -10.31 -28.98
C GLN A 233 2.09 -10.23 -30.30
N ARG A 234 1.62 -9.44 -31.29
CA ARG A 234 2.36 -9.22 -32.54
C ARG A 234 3.68 -8.48 -32.32
N SER A 235 3.81 -7.70 -31.26
CA SER A 235 5.04 -7.03 -30.86
C SER A 235 5.98 -7.91 -30.00
N GLY A 236 5.67 -9.20 -29.86
CA GLY A 236 6.48 -10.14 -29.08
C GLY A 236 6.31 -10.00 -27.55
N ILE A 237 5.26 -9.33 -27.08
CA ILE A 237 5.04 -9.04 -25.66
C ILE A 237 3.96 -9.96 -25.10
N GLN A 238 4.29 -10.68 -24.03
CA GLN A 238 3.33 -11.48 -23.27
C GLN A 238 2.70 -10.66 -22.14
N VAL A 239 1.49 -11.06 -21.72
CA VAL A 239 0.69 -10.27 -20.76
C VAL A 239 0.14 -11.14 -19.64
N LEU A 240 0.43 -10.77 -18.38
CA LEU A 240 -0.25 -11.29 -17.19
C LEU A 240 -1.25 -10.22 -16.71
N HIS A 241 -2.57 -10.54 -16.74
CA HIS A 241 -3.62 -9.56 -16.48
C HIS A 241 -4.51 -9.95 -15.30
N ALA A 242 -4.33 -9.29 -14.15
CA ALA A 242 -5.22 -9.40 -12.99
C ALA A 242 -6.45 -8.50 -13.18
N VAL A 243 -7.54 -9.07 -13.65
CA VAL A 243 -8.76 -8.31 -14.04
C VAL A 243 -9.60 -7.84 -12.85
N GLY A 244 -9.43 -8.48 -11.69
CA GLY A 244 -10.25 -8.26 -10.50
C GLY A 244 -11.36 -9.31 -10.36
N PRO A 245 -11.62 -9.82 -9.12
CA PRO A 245 -12.45 -11.02 -8.90
C PRO A 245 -13.93 -10.86 -9.23
N LYS A 246 -14.40 -9.62 -9.41
CA LYS A 246 -15.80 -9.32 -9.77
C LYS A 246 -15.99 -8.97 -11.23
N ASN A 247 -14.93 -9.00 -12.02
CA ASN A 247 -15.00 -8.71 -13.44
C ASN A 247 -15.03 -10.02 -14.22
N GLU A 248 -15.67 -9.98 -15.39
CA GLU A 248 -15.66 -11.11 -16.30
C GLU A 248 -14.24 -11.39 -16.79
N LEU A 249 -13.87 -12.67 -16.81
CA LEU A 249 -12.56 -13.09 -17.26
C LEU A 249 -12.55 -13.11 -18.80
N PRO A 250 -11.67 -12.32 -19.46
CA PRO A 250 -11.58 -12.32 -20.90
C PRO A 250 -11.17 -13.70 -21.44
N ARG A 251 -11.64 -14.06 -22.64
CA ARG A 251 -11.08 -15.21 -23.33
C ARG A 251 -9.62 -14.95 -23.69
N ALA A 252 -8.78 -15.94 -23.43
CA ALA A 252 -7.40 -15.96 -23.87
C ALA A 252 -7.32 -16.79 -25.15
N ASP A 253 -7.55 -16.15 -26.31
CA ASP A 253 -7.37 -16.81 -27.61
C ASP A 253 -5.88 -16.84 -27.96
N ASN A 254 -5.13 -17.67 -27.21
CA ASN A 254 -3.70 -17.85 -27.43
C ASN A 254 -3.46 -18.71 -28.64
N MET A 255 -3.08 -18.09 -29.76
CA MET A 255 -2.71 -18.83 -30.97
C MET A 255 -1.33 -19.48 -30.82
N PRO A 256 -1.12 -20.69 -31.35
CA PRO A 256 0.20 -21.34 -31.34
C PRO A 256 1.29 -20.42 -31.93
N GLY A 257 2.42 -20.29 -31.24
CA GLY A 257 3.52 -19.45 -31.67
C GLY A 257 3.41 -17.96 -31.34
N MET A 258 2.29 -17.52 -30.77
CA MET A 258 2.14 -16.14 -30.27
C MET A 258 2.47 -16.03 -28.76
N PRO A 259 3.00 -14.87 -28.30
CA PRO A 259 3.18 -14.60 -26.88
C PRO A 259 1.90 -14.82 -26.06
N PRO A 260 1.94 -15.48 -24.90
CA PRO A 260 0.75 -15.77 -24.13
C PRO A 260 0.08 -14.50 -23.56
N TYR A 261 -1.25 -14.49 -23.59
CA TYR A 261 -2.09 -13.62 -22.78
C TYR A 261 -2.74 -14.45 -21.66
N ILE A 262 -2.47 -14.09 -20.41
CA ILE A 262 -2.89 -14.85 -19.23
C ILE A 262 -3.75 -13.96 -18.34
N PRO A 263 -5.08 -13.93 -18.56
CA PRO A 263 -6.01 -13.26 -17.67
C PRO A 263 -6.28 -14.13 -16.43
N VAL A 264 -6.19 -13.50 -15.24
CA VAL A 264 -6.50 -14.14 -13.96
C VAL A 264 -7.47 -13.25 -13.16
N PRO A 265 -8.37 -13.82 -12.36
CA PRO A 265 -9.28 -13.00 -11.55
C PRO A 265 -8.55 -12.21 -10.47
N TYR A 266 -7.52 -12.81 -9.90
CA TYR A 266 -6.73 -12.22 -8.82
C TYR A 266 -5.33 -12.83 -8.75
N VAL A 267 -4.35 -12.09 -8.23
CA VAL A 267 -2.99 -12.57 -7.97
C VAL A 267 -2.72 -12.51 -6.48
N ASP A 268 -2.63 -13.67 -5.83
CA ASP A 268 -2.31 -13.78 -4.41
C ASP A 268 -0.83 -13.48 -4.14
N ARG A 269 0.05 -14.00 -5.00
CA ARG A 269 1.50 -13.87 -4.92
C ARG A 269 1.99 -12.73 -5.82
N MET A 270 1.67 -11.48 -5.41
CA MET A 270 2.13 -10.28 -6.13
C MET A 270 3.66 -10.17 -6.21
N ASP A 271 4.39 -10.73 -5.25
CA ASP A 271 5.84 -10.85 -5.28
C ASP A 271 6.34 -11.63 -6.51
N LEU A 272 5.71 -12.77 -6.82
CA LEU A 272 6.00 -13.53 -8.04
C LEU A 272 5.60 -12.76 -9.31
N ALA A 273 4.42 -12.11 -9.30
CA ALA A 273 4.00 -11.31 -10.45
C ALA A 273 4.97 -10.14 -10.75
N TYR A 274 5.46 -9.47 -9.70
CA TYR A 274 6.48 -8.43 -9.85
C TYR A 274 7.82 -8.99 -10.35
N ALA A 275 8.21 -10.20 -9.91
CA ALA A 275 9.42 -10.85 -10.39
C ALA A 275 9.32 -11.28 -11.87
N ALA A 276 8.14 -11.77 -12.30
CA ALA A 276 7.90 -12.21 -13.66
C ALA A 276 7.88 -11.07 -14.69
N ALA A 277 7.42 -9.88 -14.27
CA ALA A 277 7.16 -8.74 -15.15
C ALA A 277 8.41 -7.90 -15.47
N ASP A 278 8.40 -7.24 -16.63
CA ASP A 278 9.38 -6.21 -17.02
C ASP A 278 8.83 -4.80 -16.85
N MET A 279 7.52 -4.63 -16.99
CA MET A 279 6.80 -3.38 -16.76
C MET A 279 5.40 -3.67 -16.25
N MET A 280 4.82 -2.71 -15.51
CA MET A 280 3.43 -2.85 -15.05
C MET A 280 2.56 -1.70 -15.57
N LEU A 281 1.32 -2.02 -16.01
CA LEU A 281 0.25 -1.04 -16.26
C LEU A 281 -0.75 -1.12 -15.10
N CYS A 282 -0.92 -0.05 -14.31
CA CYS A 282 -1.68 -0.15 -13.06
C CYS A 282 -2.28 1.17 -12.57
N ARG A 283 -3.17 1.07 -11.59
CA ARG A 283 -3.59 2.22 -10.77
C ARG A 283 -2.46 2.74 -9.89
N ALA A 284 -2.46 4.05 -9.60
CA ALA A 284 -1.41 4.73 -8.83
C ALA A 284 -1.75 4.83 -7.32
N GLY A 285 -2.23 3.74 -6.73
CA GLY A 285 -2.39 3.66 -5.27
C GLY A 285 -1.05 3.77 -4.56
N ALA A 286 -1.01 4.40 -3.38
CA ALA A 286 0.24 4.63 -2.65
C ALA A 286 1.04 3.34 -2.41
N MET A 287 0.37 2.25 -2.01
CA MET A 287 1.02 0.94 -1.84
C MET A 287 1.62 0.42 -3.14
N THR A 288 0.85 0.48 -4.25
CA THR A 288 1.33 0.01 -5.56
C THR A 288 2.58 0.77 -5.99
N VAL A 289 2.56 2.11 -5.88
CA VAL A 289 3.73 2.95 -6.21
C VAL A 289 4.92 2.58 -5.33
N ALA A 290 4.72 2.42 -4.01
CA ALA A 290 5.78 2.07 -3.08
C ALA A 290 6.36 0.67 -3.34
N GLU A 291 5.51 -0.34 -3.60
CA GLU A 291 5.94 -1.71 -3.90
C GLU A 291 6.74 -1.76 -5.21
N LEU A 292 6.22 -1.14 -6.29
CA LEU A 292 6.88 -1.12 -7.59
C LEU A 292 8.23 -0.40 -7.54
N SER A 293 8.29 0.74 -6.86
CA SER A 293 9.54 1.46 -6.65
C SER A 293 10.54 0.64 -5.83
N ALA A 294 10.10 0.02 -4.73
CA ALA A 294 10.97 -0.79 -3.88
C ALA A 294 11.60 -1.98 -4.63
N VAL A 295 10.84 -2.60 -5.54
CA VAL A 295 11.35 -3.73 -6.34
C VAL A 295 12.01 -3.30 -7.66
N GLY A 296 12.01 -2.00 -7.98
CA GLY A 296 12.56 -1.47 -9.22
C GLY A 296 11.80 -1.97 -10.46
N LEU A 297 10.47 -2.05 -10.40
CA LEU A 297 9.65 -2.42 -11.55
C LEU A 297 9.07 -1.16 -12.19
N PRO A 298 9.47 -0.80 -13.43
CA PRO A 298 8.91 0.33 -14.15
C PRO A 298 7.39 0.20 -14.32
N ALA A 299 6.68 1.33 -14.27
CA ALA A 299 5.23 1.26 -14.45
C ALA A 299 4.66 2.39 -15.30
N ALA A 300 3.56 2.09 -15.99
CA ALA A 300 2.63 3.05 -16.53
C ALA A 300 1.48 3.22 -15.53
N TYR A 301 1.48 4.35 -14.85
CA TYR A 301 0.49 4.67 -13.83
C TYR A 301 -0.74 5.33 -14.43
N VAL A 302 -1.91 4.81 -14.08
CA VAL A 302 -3.23 5.32 -14.49
C VAL A 302 -3.99 5.72 -13.22
N PRO A 303 -3.89 6.97 -12.75
CA PRO A 303 -4.58 7.42 -11.55
C PRO A 303 -6.08 7.20 -11.62
N LEU A 304 -6.68 6.84 -10.50
CA LEU A 304 -8.13 6.70 -10.40
C LEU A 304 -8.80 8.07 -10.67
N PRO A 305 -9.77 8.16 -11.60
CA PRO A 305 -10.36 9.46 -12.00
C PRO A 305 -11.29 10.07 -10.93
N ILE A 306 -11.63 9.29 -9.90
CA ILE A 306 -12.50 9.70 -8.80
C ILE A 306 -11.72 9.85 -7.49
N GLY A 307 -12.12 10.76 -6.64
CA GLY A 307 -11.48 11.01 -5.35
C GLY A 307 -10.96 12.44 -5.25
N ASN A 308 -9.83 12.64 -4.58
CA ASN A 308 -9.21 13.95 -4.35
C ASN A 308 -7.91 14.17 -5.15
N GLY A 309 -7.65 13.34 -6.17
CA GLY A 309 -6.46 13.41 -7.02
C GLY A 309 -5.19 12.87 -6.35
N GLU A 310 -5.30 12.17 -5.23
CA GLU A 310 -4.15 11.66 -4.48
C GLU A 310 -3.29 10.67 -5.27
N GLN A 311 -3.91 9.84 -6.13
CA GLN A 311 -3.17 8.83 -6.90
C GLN A 311 -2.19 9.46 -7.91
N ARG A 312 -2.58 10.55 -8.57
CA ARG A 312 -1.65 11.28 -9.44
C ARG A 312 -0.44 11.79 -8.65
N LEU A 313 -0.68 12.36 -7.47
CA LEU A 313 0.38 12.88 -6.59
C LEU A 313 1.27 11.76 -6.04
N ASN A 314 0.74 10.57 -5.79
CA ASN A 314 1.55 9.42 -5.36
C ASN A 314 2.55 8.98 -6.43
N ALA A 315 2.14 8.92 -7.71
CA ALA A 315 3.00 8.49 -8.82
C ALA A 315 3.96 9.58 -9.32
N GLN A 316 3.58 10.86 -9.19
CA GLN A 316 4.32 11.97 -9.79
C GLN A 316 5.82 12.01 -9.44
N PRO A 317 6.27 11.75 -8.19
CA PRO A 317 7.69 11.78 -7.87
C PRO A 317 8.51 10.72 -8.62
N VAL A 318 8.06 9.46 -8.65
CA VAL A 318 8.74 8.38 -9.37
C VAL A 318 8.73 8.60 -10.88
N VAL A 319 7.65 9.15 -11.44
CA VAL A 319 7.55 9.50 -12.87
C VAL A 319 8.52 10.64 -13.21
N LYS A 320 8.61 11.67 -12.38
CA LYS A 320 9.59 12.76 -12.56
C LYS A 320 11.04 12.29 -12.49
N ALA A 321 11.30 11.26 -11.67
CA ALA A 321 12.61 10.62 -11.60
C ALA A 321 12.91 9.71 -12.81
N GLY A 322 11.96 9.51 -13.73
CA GLY A 322 12.13 8.65 -14.89
C GLY A 322 11.76 7.18 -14.65
N GLY A 323 11.25 6.81 -13.46
CA GLY A 323 10.92 5.44 -13.10
C GLY A 323 9.56 4.94 -13.59
N GLY A 324 8.81 5.75 -14.35
CA GLY A 324 7.50 5.37 -14.86
C GLY A 324 6.89 6.36 -15.83
N LEU A 325 5.75 5.97 -16.38
CA LEU A 325 4.88 6.78 -17.23
C LEU A 325 3.61 7.14 -16.45
N LEU A 326 2.95 8.22 -16.83
CA LEU A 326 1.70 8.68 -16.21
C LEU A 326 0.71 9.10 -17.30
N VAL A 327 -0.50 8.56 -17.24
CA VAL A 327 -1.60 8.89 -18.14
C VAL A 327 -2.91 9.00 -17.37
N ASP A 328 -3.74 9.96 -17.72
CA ASP A 328 -5.08 10.06 -17.14
C ASP A 328 -5.98 8.92 -17.63
N ASP A 329 -6.92 8.47 -16.78
CA ASP A 329 -7.79 7.34 -17.12
C ASP A 329 -8.53 7.55 -18.45
N ALA A 330 -9.02 8.75 -18.71
CA ALA A 330 -9.72 9.09 -19.96
C ALA A 330 -8.82 9.12 -21.20
N GLU A 331 -7.51 9.31 -21.01
CA GLU A 331 -6.51 9.37 -22.10
C GLU A 331 -5.87 7.99 -22.34
N LEU A 332 -6.11 7.01 -21.48
CA LEU A 332 -5.64 5.65 -21.68
C LEU A 332 -6.42 5.00 -22.82
N THR A 333 -5.78 4.83 -23.96
CA THR A 333 -6.34 4.17 -25.17
C THR A 333 -5.40 3.06 -25.67
N PRO A 334 -5.85 2.16 -26.55
CA PRO A 334 -4.96 1.20 -27.21
C PRO A 334 -3.79 1.87 -27.93
N GLU A 335 -4.02 3.01 -28.58
CA GLU A 335 -3.00 3.80 -29.30
C GLU A 335 -1.97 4.38 -28.34
N TRP A 336 -2.41 4.84 -27.14
CA TRP A 336 -1.49 5.28 -26.09
C TRP A 336 -0.59 4.12 -25.63
N VAL A 337 -1.15 2.93 -25.38
CA VAL A 337 -0.37 1.76 -24.99
C VAL A 337 0.62 1.39 -26.11
N GLN A 338 0.18 1.40 -27.35
CA GLN A 338 1.02 1.13 -28.53
C GLN A 338 2.19 2.11 -28.63
N SER A 339 1.94 3.39 -28.46
CA SER A 339 2.95 4.45 -28.66
C SER A 339 3.86 4.67 -27.44
N GLN A 340 3.40 4.35 -26.23
CA GLN A 340 4.15 4.64 -24.99
C GLN A 340 4.68 3.39 -24.27
N VAL A 341 3.92 2.30 -24.22
CA VAL A 341 4.29 1.10 -23.45
C VAL A 341 5.10 0.12 -24.31
N VAL A 342 4.66 -0.14 -25.55
CA VAL A 342 5.35 -1.07 -26.47
C VAL A 342 6.81 -0.68 -26.72
N PRO A 343 7.15 0.59 -27.01
CA PRO A 343 8.54 0.97 -27.23
C PRO A 343 9.43 0.83 -25.98
N VAL A 344 8.86 0.95 -24.78
CA VAL A 344 9.59 0.73 -23.53
C VAL A 344 9.91 -0.75 -23.37
N LEU A 345 8.92 -1.63 -23.57
CA LEU A 345 9.09 -3.08 -23.44
C LEU A 345 10.00 -3.68 -24.51
N ALA A 346 10.07 -3.05 -25.69
CA ALA A 346 10.95 -3.46 -26.78
C ALA A 346 12.41 -2.98 -26.64
N ASP A 347 12.70 -2.06 -25.69
CA ASP A 347 14.02 -1.49 -25.49
C ASP A 347 14.57 -1.88 -24.10
N PRO A 348 15.46 -2.89 -24.01
CA PRO A 348 16.07 -3.31 -22.75
C PRO A 348 16.85 -2.22 -22.02
N HIS A 349 17.50 -1.31 -22.76
CA HIS A 349 18.24 -0.20 -22.15
C HIS A 349 17.30 0.77 -21.46
N ARG A 350 16.21 1.15 -22.13
CA ARG A 350 15.19 2.03 -21.57
C ARG A 350 14.52 1.40 -20.35
N LEU A 351 14.18 0.10 -20.40
CA LEU A 351 13.67 -0.64 -19.25
C LEU A 351 14.64 -0.62 -18.07
N TYR A 352 15.93 -0.83 -18.33
CA TYR A 352 16.96 -0.78 -17.29
C TYR A 352 17.05 0.60 -16.62
N GLU A 353 17.12 1.69 -17.41
CA GLU A 353 17.17 3.06 -16.87
C GLU A 353 15.93 3.38 -16.04
N MET A 354 14.75 3.02 -16.53
CA MET A 354 13.50 3.21 -15.78
C MET A 354 13.47 2.37 -14.51
N SER A 355 13.96 1.12 -14.55
CA SER A 355 14.05 0.24 -13.39
C SER A 355 14.97 0.82 -12.31
N ARG A 356 16.12 1.34 -12.72
CA ARG A 356 17.07 1.99 -11.81
C ARG A 356 16.46 3.23 -11.16
N ALA A 357 15.85 4.12 -11.95
CA ALA A 357 15.20 5.32 -11.44
C ALA A 357 14.05 5.00 -10.47
N ALA A 358 13.25 3.97 -10.75
CA ALA A 358 12.23 3.50 -9.83
C ALA A 358 12.84 2.99 -8.51
N ALA A 359 13.91 2.18 -8.59
CA ALA A 359 14.57 1.61 -7.41
C ALA A 359 15.24 2.68 -6.53
N GLU A 360 15.81 3.72 -7.12
CA GLU A 360 16.40 4.85 -6.38
C GLU A 360 15.36 5.62 -5.57
N PHE A 361 14.12 5.70 -6.06
CA PHE A 361 13.00 6.29 -5.34
C PHE A 361 12.44 5.35 -4.26
N GLY A 362 12.58 4.04 -4.42
CA GLY A 362 12.00 3.01 -3.57
C GLY A 362 12.63 2.96 -2.18
N ARG A 363 11.80 2.62 -1.16
CA ARG A 363 12.26 2.37 0.22
C ARG A 363 11.88 0.95 0.62
N ARG A 364 12.84 0.19 1.11
CA ARG A 364 12.66 -1.21 1.56
C ARG A 364 12.70 -1.38 3.08
N ASP A 365 13.16 -0.34 3.79
CA ASP A 365 13.46 -0.29 5.22
C ASP A 365 12.39 0.45 6.05
N ALA A 366 11.29 0.83 5.44
CA ALA A 366 10.26 1.66 6.06
C ALA A 366 9.61 1.02 7.31
N ASP A 367 9.48 -0.30 7.34
CA ASP A 367 8.96 -1.04 8.48
C ASP A 367 9.92 -0.96 9.68
N GLU A 368 11.23 -1.11 9.47
CA GLU A 368 12.25 -1.02 10.51
C GLU A 368 12.38 0.42 11.04
N LEU A 369 12.37 1.41 10.15
CA LEU A 369 12.37 2.83 10.56
C LEU A 369 11.13 3.18 11.38
N LEU A 370 9.95 2.67 11.00
CA LEU A 370 8.72 2.91 11.76
C LEU A 370 8.76 2.23 13.13
N VAL A 371 9.31 1.02 13.22
CA VAL A 371 9.56 0.34 14.50
C VAL A 371 10.45 1.21 15.40
N GLY A 372 11.54 1.77 14.87
CA GLY A 372 12.39 2.71 15.61
C GLY A 372 11.60 3.89 16.19
N MET A 373 10.72 4.50 15.37
CA MET A 373 9.85 5.59 15.82
C MET A 373 8.86 5.18 16.92
N VAL A 374 8.36 3.95 16.90
CA VAL A 374 7.50 3.41 17.97
C VAL A 374 8.29 3.29 19.28
N TYR A 375 9.51 2.76 19.24
CA TYR A 375 10.37 2.68 20.42
C TYR A 375 10.74 4.06 20.97
N GLU A 376 11.08 5.02 20.10
CA GLU A 376 11.34 6.42 20.48
C GLU A 376 10.13 7.03 21.22
N ALA A 377 8.92 6.84 20.72
CA ALA A 377 7.69 7.35 21.31
C ALA A 377 7.42 6.77 22.71
N ILE A 378 7.67 5.46 22.90
CA ILE A 378 7.52 4.78 24.20
C ILE A 378 8.57 5.26 25.19
N ALA A 379 9.83 5.38 24.77
CA ALA A 379 10.92 5.86 25.63
C ALA A 379 10.68 7.29 26.12
N ALA A 380 10.22 8.17 25.22
CA ALA A 380 9.90 9.56 25.58
C ALA A 380 8.77 9.69 26.61
N ARG A 381 7.83 8.72 26.68
CA ARG A 381 6.80 8.67 27.72
C ARG A 381 7.35 8.27 29.08
N ARG A 382 8.27 7.28 29.09
CA ARG A 382 8.86 6.77 30.36
C ARG A 382 9.77 7.77 31.06
N ASN A 383 10.29 8.74 30.31
CA ASN A 383 11.18 9.79 30.82
C ASN A 383 10.44 11.07 31.26
N ARG A 384 9.10 11.08 31.18
CA ARG A 384 8.22 12.16 31.68
C ARG A 384 7.56 11.76 32.98
#